data_34053b499fea874ebd5a6fbf1adb04ad
#
_entry.id   34053b499fea874ebd5a6fbf1adb04ad
#
_cell.length_a   1.000
_cell.length_b   1.000
_cell.length_c   1.000
_cell.angle_alpha   90.00
_cell.angle_beta   90.00
_cell.angle_gamma   90.00
#
_symmetry.space_group_name_H-M   'P 1'
#
loop_
_entity.id
_entity.type
_entity.pdbx_description
1 polymer ?
#
loop_
_entity_poly.entity_id
_entity_poly.type
_entity_poly.pdbx_seq_one_letter_code
_entity_poly.pdbx_strand_id
1 'polypeptide(L)'
;DLGPQIAEHLGLPVISYAEDIKVEGDSVIVKRQYEDRYHEVKAKMPCLITALSELNEPRYMTPGGIFDACDKEVTVWGRADLKDVDDSNLGLKGSPTKIAKASDKVPKGAGEKVNLDPAESVAYLIGKFKEKHII
;
A
#
# COMPACT_ATOMS: atom_id res chain seq x y z
N ASP A 1 -7.41 2.90 -0.99
CA ASP A 1 -8.87 3.01 -0.95
C ASP A 1 -9.42 3.15 0.47
N LEU A 2 -9.08 2.23 1.38
CA LEU A 2 -9.72 2.15 2.69
C LEU A 2 -9.52 3.42 3.54
N GLY A 3 -8.29 3.95 3.62
CA GLY A 3 -8.00 5.16 4.39
C GLY A 3 -8.86 6.36 3.96
N PRO A 4 -8.84 6.75 2.67
CA PRO A 4 -9.69 7.83 2.18
C PRO A 4 -11.19 7.61 2.39
N GLN A 5 -11.69 6.38 2.24
CA GLN A 5 -13.10 6.06 2.51
C GLN A 5 -13.47 6.25 3.98
N ILE A 6 -12.60 5.82 4.90
CA ILE A 6 -12.80 6.04 6.34
C ILE A 6 -12.81 7.53 6.66
N ALA A 7 -11.89 8.30 6.09
CA ALA A 7 -11.81 9.73 6.31
C ALA A 7 -13.07 10.46 5.82
N GLU A 8 -13.60 10.09 4.65
CA GLU A 8 -14.83 10.62 4.09
C GLU A 8 -16.03 10.36 5.02
N HIS A 9 -16.19 9.12 5.49
CA HIS A 9 -17.26 8.77 6.43
C HIS A 9 -17.15 9.49 7.79
N LEU A 10 -15.95 9.82 8.22
CA LEU A 10 -15.70 10.56 9.47
C LEU A 10 -15.70 12.09 9.27
N GLY A 11 -15.77 12.58 8.05
CA GLY A 11 -15.67 14.01 7.74
C GLY A 11 -14.30 14.60 8.10
N LEU A 12 -13.22 13.82 7.97
CA LEU A 12 -11.86 14.20 8.34
C LEU A 12 -11.00 14.51 7.12
N PRO A 13 -10.06 15.48 7.22
CA PRO A 13 -9.00 15.64 6.24
C PRO A 13 -8.19 14.35 6.12
N VAL A 14 -7.79 13.98 4.90
CA VAL A 14 -6.95 12.80 4.65
C VAL A 14 -5.64 13.19 3.96
N ILE A 15 -4.53 12.63 4.46
CA ILE A 15 -3.22 12.72 3.81
C ILE A 15 -2.70 11.30 3.60
N SER A 16 -2.52 10.90 2.35
CA SER A 16 -2.05 9.56 2.00
C SER A 16 -0.56 9.53 1.68
N TYR A 17 0.05 8.33 1.81
CA TYR A 17 1.45 8.06 1.48
C TYR A 17 2.46 8.87 2.29
N ALA A 18 2.27 8.94 3.61
CA ALA A 18 3.16 9.65 4.51
C ALA A 18 4.49 8.91 4.70
N GLU A 19 5.60 9.59 4.42
CA GLU A 19 6.97 9.13 4.72
C GLU A 19 7.63 9.90 5.87
N ASP A 20 7.11 11.09 6.21
CA ASP A 20 7.52 11.86 7.39
C ASP A 20 6.33 12.67 7.93
N ILE A 21 6.26 12.80 9.27
CA ILE A 21 5.18 13.50 9.96
C ILE A 21 5.79 14.39 11.05
N LYS A 22 5.43 15.68 11.01
CA LYS A 22 5.77 16.65 12.06
C LYS A 22 4.51 17.24 12.64
N VAL A 23 4.43 17.30 13.98
CA VAL A 23 3.29 17.92 14.68
C VAL A 23 3.65 19.36 15.04
N GLU A 24 2.79 20.30 14.66
CA GLU A 24 2.92 21.72 14.98
C GLU A 24 1.61 22.26 15.58
N GLY A 25 1.58 22.36 16.89
CA GLY A 25 0.39 22.82 17.62
C GLY A 25 -0.83 21.93 17.35
N ASP A 26 -1.86 22.47 16.69
CA ASP A 26 -3.10 21.77 16.32
C ASP A 26 -3.06 21.21 14.90
N SER A 27 -1.92 21.25 14.25
CA SER A 27 -1.75 20.85 12.85
C SER A 27 -0.62 19.85 12.68
N VAL A 28 -0.64 19.11 11.59
CA VAL A 28 0.44 18.21 11.15
C VAL A 28 0.97 18.68 9.81
N ILE A 29 2.28 18.57 9.63
CA ILE A 29 2.95 18.69 8.34
C ILE A 29 3.41 17.30 7.95
N VAL A 30 2.97 16.84 6.80
CA VAL A 30 3.22 15.49 6.30
C VAL A 30 3.93 15.57 4.96
N LYS A 31 5.08 14.89 4.88
CA LYS A 31 5.76 14.67 3.60
C LYS A 31 5.15 13.43 2.94
N ARG A 32 4.51 13.64 1.79
CA ARG A 32 3.89 12.59 0.97
C ARG A 32 4.84 12.17 -0.12
N GLN A 33 5.04 10.87 -0.27
CA GLN A 33 5.85 10.30 -1.34
C GLN A 33 5.03 10.08 -2.61
N TYR A 34 5.66 10.36 -3.76
CA TYR A 34 5.24 9.98 -5.09
C TYR A 34 6.40 9.28 -5.81
N GLU A 35 6.17 8.72 -6.98
CA GLU A 35 7.20 8.01 -7.73
C GLU A 35 8.39 8.89 -8.11
N ASP A 36 8.15 10.15 -8.47
CA ASP A 36 9.15 11.09 -8.99
C ASP A 36 9.34 12.36 -8.14
N ARG A 37 8.52 12.55 -7.11
CA ARG A 37 8.49 13.77 -6.29
C ARG A 37 7.91 13.51 -4.91
N TYR A 38 7.98 14.53 -4.05
CA TYR A 38 7.23 14.57 -2.79
C TYR A 38 6.41 15.86 -2.69
N HIS A 39 5.37 15.82 -1.87
CA HIS A 39 4.61 16.99 -1.47
C HIS A 39 4.63 17.15 0.04
N GLU A 40 4.83 18.37 0.52
CA GLU A 40 4.55 18.71 1.91
C GLU A 40 3.13 19.24 2.02
N VAL A 41 2.34 18.64 2.88
CA VAL A 41 0.94 18.98 3.09
C VAL A 41 0.70 19.26 4.55
N LYS A 42 0.10 20.40 4.86
CA LYS A 42 -0.32 20.76 6.22
C LYS A 42 -1.82 20.50 6.37
N ALA A 43 -2.21 19.80 7.42
CA ALA A 43 -3.60 19.58 7.78
C ALA A 43 -3.83 19.90 9.24
N LYS A 44 -5.05 20.38 9.55
CA LYS A 44 -5.50 20.58 10.93
C LYS A 44 -5.94 19.25 11.54
N MET A 45 -5.64 19.03 12.80
CA MET A 45 -6.11 17.87 13.54
C MET A 45 -7.56 18.07 14.04
N PRO A 46 -8.39 17.00 14.14
CA PRO A 46 -8.04 15.62 13.78
C PRO A 46 -7.99 15.40 12.27
N CYS A 47 -7.11 14.52 11.81
CA CYS A 47 -6.97 14.12 10.41
C CYS A 47 -6.62 12.64 10.31
N LEU A 48 -6.86 12.04 9.16
CA LEU A 48 -6.47 10.67 8.87
C LEU A 48 -5.21 10.65 8.00
N ILE A 49 -4.24 9.82 8.36
CA ILE A 49 -2.98 9.70 7.62
C ILE A 49 -2.77 8.23 7.27
N THR A 50 -2.43 7.95 6.01
CA THR A 50 -1.97 6.62 5.61
C THR A 50 -0.45 6.62 5.52
N ALA A 51 0.20 5.71 6.24
CA ALA A 51 1.64 5.62 6.37
C ALA A 51 2.27 4.67 5.36
N LEU A 52 3.47 5.00 4.91
CA LEU A 52 4.34 4.10 4.14
C LEU A 52 5.34 3.40 5.07
N SER A 53 5.97 2.34 4.57
CA SER A 53 7.03 1.61 5.28
C SER A 53 8.23 2.48 5.61
N GLU A 54 8.50 3.49 4.78
CA GLU A 54 9.60 4.43 4.91
C GLU A 54 9.46 5.40 6.08
N LEU A 55 8.25 5.48 6.69
CA LEU A 55 7.99 6.37 7.83
C LEU A 55 8.84 6.01 9.06
N ASN A 56 9.11 4.72 9.28
CA ASN A 56 9.90 4.22 10.40
C ASN A 56 10.73 3.00 10.03
N GLU A 57 11.84 2.81 10.74
CA GLU A 57 12.53 1.53 10.78
C GLU A 57 11.82 0.59 11.78
N PRO A 58 11.37 -0.61 11.35
CA PRO A 58 10.72 -1.56 12.23
C PRO A 58 11.65 -2.03 13.33
N ARG A 59 11.18 -2.02 14.56
CA ARG A 59 11.90 -2.63 15.68
C ARG A 59 11.77 -4.15 15.61
N TYR A 60 12.89 -4.87 15.71
CA TYR A 60 12.88 -6.33 15.74
C TYR A 60 12.33 -6.87 17.05
N MET A 61 11.80 -8.08 16.99
CA MET A 61 11.28 -8.81 18.15
C MET A 61 12.41 -9.11 19.14
N THR A 62 12.11 -8.96 20.44
CA THR A 62 12.95 -9.46 21.52
C THR A 62 12.33 -10.74 22.08
N PRO A 63 13.13 -11.66 22.69
CA PRO A 63 12.58 -12.88 23.31
C PRO A 63 11.45 -12.57 24.30
N GLY A 64 11.63 -11.60 25.21
CA GLY A 64 10.60 -11.16 26.16
C GLY A 64 9.35 -10.67 25.45
N GLY A 65 9.50 -9.80 24.42
CA GLY A 65 8.38 -9.28 23.65
C GLY A 65 7.59 -10.37 22.90
N ILE A 66 8.24 -11.47 22.49
CA ILE A 66 7.54 -12.62 21.88
C ILE A 66 6.64 -13.29 22.92
N PHE A 67 7.15 -13.54 24.15
CA PHE A 67 6.34 -14.11 25.22
C PHE A 67 5.18 -13.19 25.60
N ASP A 68 5.44 -11.90 25.78
CA ASP A 68 4.40 -10.91 26.12
C ASP A 68 3.32 -10.82 25.03
N ALA A 69 3.67 -11.05 23.76
CA ALA A 69 2.72 -11.04 22.65
C ALA A 69 1.69 -12.17 22.74
N CYS A 70 2.04 -13.32 23.32
CA CYS A 70 1.12 -14.44 23.51
C CYS A 70 -0.01 -14.10 24.49
N ASP A 71 0.23 -13.18 25.43
CA ASP A 71 -0.73 -12.76 26.44
C ASP A 71 -1.57 -11.53 26.00
N LYS A 72 -1.28 -10.98 24.80
CA LYS A 72 -2.04 -9.86 24.24
C LYS A 72 -3.41 -10.31 23.76
N GLU A 73 -4.43 -9.63 24.20
CA GLU A 73 -5.79 -9.84 23.70
C GLU A 73 -5.91 -9.33 22.25
N VAL A 74 -6.41 -10.19 21.37
CA VAL A 74 -6.76 -9.84 19.99
C VAL A 74 -8.28 -9.74 19.89
N THR A 75 -8.81 -8.53 19.75
CA THR A 75 -10.23 -8.31 19.57
C THR A 75 -10.66 -8.77 18.18
N VAL A 76 -11.56 -9.75 18.13
CA VAL A 76 -12.11 -10.26 16.87
C VAL A 76 -13.57 -9.82 16.76
N TRP A 77 -13.87 -9.01 15.76
CA TRP A 77 -15.23 -8.57 15.45
C TRP A 77 -15.83 -9.42 14.34
N GLY A 78 -17.06 -9.89 14.59
CA GLY A 78 -17.88 -10.56 13.59
C GLY A 78 -19.06 -9.69 13.15
N ARG A 79 -19.95 -10.27 12.33
CA ARG A 79 -21.16 -9.57 11.87
C ARG A 79 -22.03 -9.05 13.02
N ALA A 80 -22.13 -9.80 14.11
CA ALA A 80 -22.96 -9.46 15.27
C ALA A 80 -22.48 -8.21 16.02
N ASP A 81 -21.20 -7.87 15.91
CA ASP A 81 -20.59 -6.72 16.58
C ASP A 81 -20.82 -5.41 15.81
N LEU A 82 -21.20 -5.51 14.54
CA LEU A 82 -21.50 -4.37 13.69
C LEU A 82 -22.95 -3.93 13.88
N LYS A 83 -23.14 -2.70 14.36
CA LYS A 83 -24.47 -2.07 14.55
C LYS A 83 -24.87 -1.33 13.28
N ASP A 84 -26.17 -1.21 13.07
CA ASP A 84 -26.78 -0.39 12.00
C ASP A 84 -26.29 -0.71 10.57
N VAL A 85 -26.06 -2.01 10.31
CA VAL A 85 -25.56 -2.48 9.02
C VAL A 85 -26.66 -3.24 8.28
N ASP A 86 -26.89 -2.86 7.03
CA ASP A 86 -27.75 -3.59 6.11
C ASP A 86 -27.00 -4.80 5.53
N ASP A 87 -27.44 -6.00 5.85
CA ASP A 87 -26.83 -7.25 5.37
C ASP A 87 -26.84 -7.39 3.84
N SER A 88 -27.74 -6.71 3.14
CA SER A 88 -27.77 -6.72 1.68
C SER A 88 -26.56 -6.04 1.05
N ASN A 89 -25.92 -5.13 1.79
CA ASN A 89 -24.74 -4.38 1.37
C ASN A 89 -23.41 -5.01 1.82
N LEU A 90 -23.45 -6.20 2.40
CA LEU A 90 -22.26 -6.87 2.92
C LEU A 90 -21.73 -7.98 1.99
N GLY A 91 -20.40 -8.14 2.05
CA GLY A 91 -19.68 -9.23 1.42
C GLY A 91 -19.83 -9.25 -0.11
N LEU A 92 -19.74 -10.44 -0.68
CA LEU A 92 -19.78 -10.63 -2.14
C LEU A 92 -21.11 -10.23 -2.80
N LYS A 93 -22.20 -10.28 -2.05
CA LYS A 93 -23.55 -9.92 -2.58
C LYS A 93 -23.73 -8.41 -2.63
N GLY A 94 -23.25 -7.71 -1.60
CA GLY A 94 -23.37 -6.25 -1.47
C GLY A 94 -22.28 -5.46 -2.21
N SER A 95 -21.16 -6.09 -2.56
CA SER A 95 -20.08 -5.41 -3.26
C SER A 95 -20.47 -5.06 -4.71
N PRO A 96 -20.32 -3.80 -5.14
CA PRO A 96 -20.48 -3.42 -6.54
C PRO A 96 -19.38 -3.99 -7.43
N THR A 97 -18.24 -4.35 -6.85
CA THR A 97 -17.11 -4.95 -7.57
C THR A 97 -17.23 -6.48 -7.57
N LYS A 98 -17.19 -7.06 -8.74
CA LYS A 98 -17.21 -8.53 -8.93
C LYS A 98 -15.93 -8.97 -9.62
N ILE A 99 -15.32 -10.03 -9.08
CA ILE A 99 -14.15 -10.65 -9.73
C ILE A 99 -14.65 -11.41 -10.95
N ALA A 100 -14.29 -10.95 -12.14
CA ALA A 100 -14.67 -11.60 -13.39
C ALA A 100 -13.82 -12.86 -13.64
N LYS A 101 -12.54 -12.82 -13.30
CA LYS A 101 -11.61 -13.94 -13.50
C LYS A 101 -10.44 -13.83 -12.53
N ALA A 102 -10.04 -14.94 -11.97
CA ALA A 102 -8.76 -15.11 -11.27
C ALA A 102 -7.91 -16.14 -12.03
N SER A 103 -6.61 -15.91 -12.11
CA SER A 103 -5.65 -16.85 -12.69
C SER A 103 -4.36 -16.79 -11.89
N ASP A 104 -3.63 -17.90 -11.88
CA ASP A 104 -2.31 -17.94 -11.27
C ASP A 104 -1.36 -16.99 -12.02
N LYS A 105 -0.42 -16.45 -11.27
CA LYS A 105 0.66 -15.66 -11.87
C LYS A 105 1.49 -16.55 -12.76
N VAL A 106 1.57 -16.21 -14.03
CA VAL A 106 2.46 -16.90 -14.96
C VAL A 106 3.90 -16.69 -14.50
N PRO A 107 4.63 -17.76 -14.13
CA PRO A 107 6.02 -17.61 -13.72
C PRO A 107 6.82 -17.07 -14.91
N LYS A 108 7.75 -16.16 -14.63
CA LYS A 108 8.69 -15.69 -15.65
C LYS A 108 9.52 -16.89 -16.10
N GLY A 109 9.61 -17.13 -17.40
CA GLY A 109 10.50 -18.14 -17.96
C GLY A 109 11.97 -17.86 -17.65
N ALA A 110 12.83 -18.81 -17.96
CA ALA A 110 14.28 -18.71 -17.71
C ALA A 110 14.95 -17.53 -18.43
N GLY A 111 14.22 -16.86 -19.31
CA GLY A 111 14.77 -15.80 -20.16
C GLY A 111 15.60 -16.35 -21.30
N GLU A 112 16.04 -15.47 -22.17
CA GLU A 112 16.91 -15.81 -23.30
C GLU A 112 18.35 -15.42 -22.92
N LYS A 113 19.30 -16.36 -23.06
CA LYS A 113 20.71 -16.12 -22.86
C LYS A 113 21.41 -16.16 -24.19
N VAL A 114 22.02 -15.07 -24.58
CA VAL A 114 22.78 -14.91 -25.84
C VAL A 114 24.23 -14.66 -25.54
N ASN A 115 25.11 -15.32 -26.23
CA ASN A 115 26.55 -15.11 -26.12
C ASN A 115 27.05 -14.58 -27.46
N LEU A 116 27.17 -13.27 -27.57
CA LEU A 116 27.57 -12.53 -28.75
C LEU A 116 28.78 -11.65 -28.41
N ASP A 117 29.44 -11.11 -29.42
CA ASP A 117 30.45 -10.09 -29.16
C ASP A 117 29.83 -8.80 -28.59
N PRO A 118 30.62 -7.88 -28.00
CA PRO A 118 30.08 -6.70 -27.33
C PRO A 118 29.19 -5.82 -28.22
N ALA A 119 29.56 -5.62 -29.48
CA ALA A 119 28.82 -4.77 -30.40
C ALA A 119 27.50 -5.40 -30.81
N GLU A 120 27.52 -6.70 -31.12
CA GLU A 120 26.30 -7.48 -31.43
C GLU A 120 25.37 -7.59 -30.22
N SER A 121 25.92 -7.75 -29.02
CA SER A 121 25.14 -7.79 -27.77
C SER A 121 24.36 -6.50 -27.54
N VAL A 122 25.01 -5.34 -27.78
CA VAL A 122 24.33 -4.04 -27.66
C VAL A 122 23.22 -3.90 -28.70
N ALA A 123 23.48 -4.25 -29.95
CA ALA A 123 22.48 -4.20 -31.02
C ALA A 123 21.28 -5.10 -30.73
N TYR A 124 21.53 -6.31 -30.22
CA TYR A 124 20.51 -7.26 -29.82
C TYR A 124 19.62 -6.71 -28.66
N LEU A 125 20.25 -6.16 -27.61
CA LEU A 125 19.50 -5.58 -26.46
C LEU A 125 18.65 -4.39 -26.88
N ILE A 126 19.19 -3.49 -27.72
CA ILE A 126 18.42 -2.36 -28.25
C ILE A 126 17.22 -2.85 -29.07
N GLY A 127 17.42 -3.88 -29.89
CA GLY A 127 16.32 -4.52 -30.61
C GLY A 127 15.21 -5.04 -29.69
N LYS A 128 15.59 -5.75 -28.62
CA LYS A 128 14.64 -6.26 -27.63
C LYS A 128 13.92 -5.16 -26.85
N PHE A 129 14.57 -4.06 -26.53
CA PHE A 129 13.94 -2.93 -25.86
C PHE A 129 12.93 -2.23 -26.76
N LYS A 130 13.25 -2.05 -28.05
CA LYS A 130 12.30 -1.52 -29.04
C LYS A 130 11.09 -2.43 -29.23
N GLU A 131 11.31 -3.76 -29.34
CA GLU A 131 10.23 -4.74 -29.44
C GLU A 131 9.25 -4.66 -28.25
N LYS A 132 9.77 -4.36 -27.05
CA LYS A 132 8.98 -4.22 -25.82
C LYS A 132 8.51 -2.79 -25.54
N HIS A 133 8.71 -1.87 -26.44
CA HIS A 133 8.36 -0.44 -26.28
C HIS A 133 8.94 0.20 -25.01
N ILE A 134 10.14 -0.19 -24.62
CA ILE A 134 10.87 0.40 -23.47
C ILE A 134 11.63 1.66 -23.92
N ILE A 135 12.11 1.68 -25.15
CA ILE A 135 12.78 2.80 -25.80
C ILE A 135 12.23 3.02 -27.19
#